data_4182faceb9e0e30e7bc51f8e48d3e4fd
#
_entry.id   4182faceb9e0e30e7bc51f8e48d3e4fd
#
_cell.length_a   1.000
_cell.length_b   1.000
_cell.length_c   1.000
_cell.angle_alpha   90.00
_cell.angle_beta   90.00
_cell.angle_gamma   90.00
#
_symmetry.space_group_name_H-M   'P 1'
#
loop_
_entity.id
_entity.type
_entity.pdbx_description
1 polymer ?
#
loop_
_entity_poly.entity_id
_entity_poly.type
_entity_poly.pdbx_seq_one_letter_code
_entity_poly.pdbx_strand_id
1 'polypeptide(L)'
;MMSNNPIHVEITAPVHNRCDITLQCLRSIARIDRTGLNVHVIIVDDGSTDGTSEAIQKEFPDVEIVKGDGNLWYTAGTNRGIEAALEKNPDYVLAINDDAVFDEQFLQRMVNCAESNPKSVVGPLLLLWDTPHQVFQVGPKWRTWYGGWQFPQKQTIWTLPRNPWEVEAIVGNCVLIPIEAIKQLGLMDAKTFPHYGDADYTVRMRRAGWRLLLEPGARVFCQPNVPPPTLSRLSLKRLSNHLLFNERSPHSLSKRWILNWRTAPSRLLATVAFGVFLTRLGLKAIGLAGGWPNDLPEETLIPQAREKNGANHERKGNDPVCNAD
;
A
#
# COMPACT_ATOMS: atom_id res chain seq x y z
N MET A 1 -21.00 19.75 -21.51
CA MET A 1 -21.87 18.56 -21.68
C MET A 1 -21.18 17.44 -20.94
N MET A 2 -21.71 16.99 -19.80
CA MET A 2 -21.19 15.83 -19.13
C MET A 2 -21.45 14.61 -20.02
N SER A 3 -20.42 13.81 -20.27
CA SER A 3 -20.55 12.55 -20.99
C SER A 3 -21.58 11.68 -20.24
N ASN A 4 -22.61 11.19 -20.96
CA ASN A 4 -23.66 10.35 -20.39
C ASN A 4 -23.18 8.90 -20.14
N ASN A 5 -21.90 8.61 -20.38
CA ASN A 5 -21.33 7.29 -20.18
C ASN A 5 -20.81 7.16 -18.74
N PRO A 6 -21.04 6.01 -18.06
CA PRO A 6 -20.50 5.76 -16.74
C PRO A 6 -18.95 5.80 -16.77
N ILE A 7 -18.35 6.38 -15.75
CA ILE A 7 -16.88 6.41 -15.61
C ILE A 7 -16.37 4.99 -15.36
N HIS A 8 -15.43 4.54 -16.18
CA HIS A 8 -14.89 3.18 -16.11
C HIS A 8 -13.70 3.11 -15.18
N VAL A 9 -13.80 2.29 -14.13
CA VAL A 9 -12.77 2.08 -13.11
C VAL A 9 -12.41 0.60 -13.03
N GLU A 10 -11.15 0.27 -13.26
CA GLU A 10 -10.60 -1.06 -13.01
C GLU A 10 -9.91 -1.06 -11.64
N ILE A 11 -10.39 -1.90 -10.72
CA ILE A 11 -9.79 -2.11 -9.40
C ILE A 11 -8.82 -3.29 -9.50
N THR A 12 -7.58 -3.15 -9.02
CA THR A 12 -6.62 -4.25 -9.03
C THR A 12 -5.87 -4.41 -7.72
N ALA A 13 -5.69 -5.67 -7.29
CA ALA A 13 -4.91 -6.04 -6.11
C ALA A 13 -4.05 -7.29 -6.37
N PRO A 14 -2.76 -7.28 -5.98
CA PRO A 14 -1.96 -8.50 -5.90
C PRO A 14 -2.28 -9.25 -4.59
N VAL A 15 -2.37 -10.58 -4.65
CA VAL A 15 -2.65 -11.45 -3.50
C VAL A 15 -1.70 -12.64 -3.48
N HIS A 16 -1.37 -13.14 -2.29
CA HIS A 16 -0.59 -14.38 -2.13
C HIS A 16 -0.86 -15.01 -0.76
N ASN A 17 -1.46 -16.22 -0.75
CA ASN A 17 -1.74 -17.02 0.46
C ASN A 17 -2.45 -16.24 1.58
N ARG A 18 -3.56 -15.54 1.24
CA ARG A 18 -4.33 -14.68 2.17
C ARG A 18 -5.85 -14.79 1.91
N CYS A 19 -6.35 -16.01 1.70
CA CYS A 19 -7.73 -16.29 1.28
C CYS A 19 -8.77 -15.49 2.09
N ASP A 20 -8.82 -15.62 3.41
CA ASP A 20 -9.85 -14.99 4.25
C ASP A 20 -9.80 -13.46 4.19
N ILE A 21 -8.59 -12.88 4.22
CA ILE A 21 -8.38 -11.43 4.16
C ILE A 21 -8.81 -10.89 2.80
N THR A 22 -8.42 -11.57 1.72
CA THR A 22 -8.79 -11.21 0.35
C THR A 22 -10.31 -11.28 0.15
N LEU A 23 -10.98 -12.33 0.64
CA LEU A 23 -12.45 -12.43 0.58
C LEU A 23 -13.13 -11.30 1.37
N GLN A 24 -12.61 -10.93 2.52
CA GLN A 24 -13.14 -9.82 3.30
C GLN A 24 -12.99 -8.48 2.58
N CYS A 25 -11.85 -8.24 1.93
CA CYS A 25 -11.63 -7.10 1.06
C CYS A 25 -12.67 -7.07 -0.07
N LEU A 26 -12.83 -8.17 -0.81
CA LEU A 26 -13.78 -8.28 -1.92
C LEU A 26 -15.25 -8.11 -1.48
N ARG A 27 -15.63 -8.63 -0.30
CA ARG A 27 -16.96 -8.39 0.29
C ARG A 27 -17.22 -6.91 0.55
N SER A 28 -16.20 -6.15 0.94
CA SER A 28 -16.33 -4.71 1.11
C SER A 28 -16.46 -3.98 -0.23
N ILE A 29 -15.70 -4.40 -1.25
CA ILE A 29 -15.78 -3.87 -2.61
C ILE A 29 -17.16 -4.18 -3.26
N ALA A 30 -17.74 -5.33 -2.97
CA ALA A 30 -19.08 -5.68 -3.46
C ALA A 30 -20.19 -4.74 -2.96
N ARG A 31 -19.97 -4.05 -1.83
CA ARG A 31 -20.94 -3.14 -1.20
C ARG A 31 -20.74 -1.66 -1.55
N ILE A 32 -19.71 -1.31 -2.31
CA ILE A 32 -19.48 0.10 -2.68
C ILE A 32 -20.58 0.64 -3.57
N ASP A 33 -20.87 1.93 -3.42
CA ASP A 33 -21.76 2.65 -4.30
C ASP A 33 -21.10 2.80 -5.69
N ARG A 34 -21.76 2.25 -6.71
CA ARG A 34 -21.32 2.26 -8.11
C ARG A 34 -22.15 3.19 -8.99
N THR A 35 -22.95 4.07 -8.40
CA THR A 35 -23.83 4.98 -9.16
C THR A 35 -23.03 5.81 -10.15
N GLY A 36 -23.32 5.67 -11.45
CA GLY A 36 -22.58 6.37 -12.52
C GLY A 36 -21.18 5.83 -12.79
N LEU A 37 -20.81 4.70 -12.19
CA LEU A 37 -19.52 4.04 -12.40
C LEU A 37 -19.70 2.65 -13.03
N ASN A 38 -18.81 2.32 -13.96
CA ASN A 38 -18.61 0.96 -14.46
C ASN A 38 -17.36 0.40 -13.78
N VAL A 39 -17.53 -0.56 -12.86
CA VAL A 39 -16.46 -1.04 -11.99
C VAL A 39 -16.23 -2.52 -12.20
N HIS A 40 -15.00 -2.88 -12.56
CA HIS A 40 -14.54 -4.26 -12.61
C HIS A 40 -13.39 -4.48 -11.63
N VAL A 41 -13.16 -5.74 -11.27
CA VAL A 41 -12.13 -6.12 -10.30
C VAL A 41 -11.21 -7.17 -10.90
N ILE A 42 -9.92 -6.93 -10.81
CA ILE A 42 -8.85 -7.81 -11.26
C ILE A 42 -7.99 -8.19 -10.05
N ILE A 43 -7.93 -9.46 -9.73
CA ILE A 43 -7.04 -9.99 -8.69
C ILE A 43 -5.86 -10.68 -9.35
N VAL A 44 -4.65 -10.28 -8.97
CA VAL A 44 -3.42 -10.94 -9.41
C VAL A 44 -3.00 -11.94 -8.33
N ASP A 45 -3.34 -13.20 -8.53
CA ASP A 45 -2.96 -14.28 -7.61
C ASP A 45 -1.53 -14.74 -7.92
N ASP A 46 -0.59 -14.30 -7.08
CA ASP A 46 0.84 -14.62 -7.23
C ASP A 46 1.17 -15.99 -6.67
N GLY A 47 0.54 -17.03 -7.23
CA GLY A 47 0.82 -18.43 -6.91
C GLY A 47 0.35 -18.87 -5.53
N SER A 48 -0.85 -18.47 -5.11
CA SER A 48 -1.45 -18.96 -3.85
C SER A 48 -1.69 -20.46 -3.89
N THR A 49 -1.51 -21.09 -2.73
CA THR A 49 -1.69 -22.54 -2.50
C THR A 49 -2.71 -22.85 -1.40
N ASP A 50 -3.35 -21.80 -0.85
CA ASP A 50 -4.30 -21.85 0.25
C ASP A 50 -5.78 -21.88 -0.22
N GLY A 51 -6.03 -22.06 -1.52
CA GLY A 51 -7.36 -22.03 -2.12
C GLY A 51 -7.93 -20.63 -2.38
N THR A 52 -7.07 -19.58 -2.34
CA THR A 52 -7.49 -18.19 -2.57
C THR A 52 -8.23 -18.02 -3.90
N SER A 53 -7.68 -18.50 -5.02
CA SER A 53 -8.32 -18.35 -6.33
C SER A 53 -9.65 -19.06 -6.43
N GLU A 54 -9.73 -20.28 -5.95
CA GLU A 54 -10.94 -21.13 -5.99
C GLU A 54 -12.06 -20.47 -5.14
N ALA A 55 -11.70 -19.95 -3.98
CA ALA A 55 -12.65 -19.27 -3.10
C ALA A 55 -13.17 -17.96 -3.72
N ILE A 56 -12.29 -17.17 -4.36
CA ILE A 56 -12.68 -15.96 -5.10
C ILE A 56 -13.63 -16.33 -6.23
N GLN A 57 -13.29 -17.31 -7.06
CA GLN A 57 -14.10 -17.71 -8.21
C GLN A 57 -15.49 -18.20 -7.79
N LYS A 58 -15.59 -18.89 -6.63
CA LYS A 58 -16.84 -19.39 -6.07
C LYS A 58 -17.74 -18.26 -5.56
N GLU A 59 -17.19 -17.29 -4.83
CA GLU A 59 -17.96 -16.21 -4.19
C GLU A 59 -18.17 -14.99 -5.10
N PHE A 60 -17.21 -14.71 -5.97
CA PHE A 60 -17.18 -13.54 -6.86
C PHE A 60 -16.85 -13.94 -8.30
N PRO A 61 -17.77 -14.61 -9.02
CA PRO A 61 -17.52 -15.14 -10.37
C PRO A 61 -17.18 -14.06 -11.40
N ASP A 62 -17.58 -12.81 -11.17
CA ASP A 62 -17.29 -11.67 -12.04
C ASP A 62 -15.89 -11.06 -11.82
N VAL A 63 -15.15 -11.51 -10.79
CA VAL A 63 -13.79 -11.07 -10.54
C VAL A 63 -12.82 -11.78 -11.48
N GLU A 64 -12.07 -11.01 -12.24
CA GLU A 64 -11.02 -11.55 -13.10
C GLU A 64 -9.80 -11.95 -12.26
N ILE A 65 -9.30 -13.18 -12.49
CA ILE A 65 -8.10 -13.68 -11.82
C ILE A 65 -6.96 -13.80 -12.83
N VAL A 66 -5.92 -13.00 -12.62
CA VAL A 66 -4.66 -13.07 -13.36
C VAL A 66 -3.66 -13.88 -12.54
N LYS A 67 -3.11 -14.95 -13.09
CA LYS A 67 -2.15 -15.80 -12.38
C LYS A 67 -0.72 -15.25 -12.48
N GLY A 68 -0.04 -15.22 -11.34
CA GLY A 68 1.39 -15.00 -11.21
C GLY A 68 2.18 -16.30 -11.07
N ASP A 69 3.49 -16.17 -10.89
CA ASP A 69 4.43 -17.30 -10.78
C ASP A 69 4.93 -17.55 -9.34
N GLY A 70 4.39 -16.81 -8.36
CA GLY A 70 4.79 -16.85 -6.95
C GLY A 70 6.00 -15.96 -6.62
N ASN A 71 6.47 -15.14 -7.57
CA ASN A 71 7.65 -14.28 -7.40
C ASN A 71 7.42 -12.82 -7.79
N LEU A 72 6.18 -12.40 -8.02
CA LEU A 72 5.86 -11.03 -8.45
C LEU A 72 6.04 -10.02 -7.31
N TRP A 73 5.71 -10.40 -6.10
CA TRP A 73 5.67 -9.48 -4.96
C TRP A 73 4.69 -8.33 -5.19
N TYR A 74 4.68 -7.34 -4.28
CA TYR A 74 3.73 -6.22 -4.36
C TYR A 74 3.83 -5.45 -5.69
N THR A 75 5.03 -4.97 -6.03
CA THR A 75 5.16 -4.03 -7.16
C THR A 75 4.93 -4.68 -8.52
N ALA A 76 5.50 -5.86 -8.77
CA ALA A 76 5.28 -6.55 -10.05
C ALA A 76 3.85 -7.12 -10.13
N GLY A 77 3.29 -7.58 -9.00
CA GLY A 77 1.90 -8.00 -8.94
C GLY A 77 0.93 -6.86 -9.27
N THR A 78 1.13 -5.68 -8.66
CA THR A 78 0.34 -4.48 -8.99
C THR A 78 0.52 -4.07 -10.45
N ASN A 79 1.74 -4.10 -10.99
CA ASN A 79 1.99 -3.82 -12.40
C ASN A 79 1.24 -4.79 -13.32
N ARG A 80 1.24 -6.08 -12.99
CA ARG A 80 0.52 -7.10 -13.77
C ARG A 80 -0.98 -6.82 -13.81
N GLY A 81 -1.55 -6.39 -12.68
CA GLY A 81 -2.95 -5.97 -12.62
C GLY A 81 -3.23 -4.69 -13.40
N ILE A 82 -2.32 -3.71 -13.35
CA ILE A 82 -2.43 -2.49 -14.16
C ILE A 82 -2.35 -2.84 -15.66
N GLU A 83 -1.47 -3.74 -16.08
CA GLU A 83 -1.36 -4.20 -17.47
C GLU A 83 -2.69 -4.81 -17.95
N ALA A 84 -3.30 -5.71 -17.17
CA ALA A 84 -4.59 -6.30 -17.48
C ALA A 84 -5.72 -5.25 -17.52
N ALA A 85 -5.69 -4.27 -16.61
CA ALA A 85 -6.64 -3.16 -16.61
C ALA A 85 -6.52 -2.31 -17.87
N LEU A 86 -5.30 -2.02 -18.35
CA LEU A 86 -5.07 -1.21 -19.54
C LEU A 86 -5.66 -1.81 -20.82
N GLU A 87 -5.77 -3.14 -20.91
CA GLU A 87 -6.40 -3.82 -22.05
C GLU A 87 -7.88 -3.46 -22.22
N LYS A 88 -8.53 -3.06 -21.11
CA LYS A 88 -9.95 -2.67 -21.07
C LYS A 88 -10.18 -1.16 -21.29
N ASN A 89 -9.09 -0.40 -21.45
CA ASN A 89 -9.10 1.05 -21.67
C ASN A 89 -10.00 1.83 -20.69
N PRO A 90 -9.77 1.71 -19.36
CA PRO A 90 -10.56 2.41 -18.34
C PRO A 90 -10.23 3.91 -18.32
N ASP A 91 -11.07 4.71 -17.63
CA ASP A 91 -10.76 6.09 -17.29
C ASP A 91 -9.76 6.14 -16.13
N TYR A 92 -9.92 5.23 -15.17
CA TYR A 92 -9.07 5.13 -13.98
C TYR A 92 -8.69 3.69 -13.65
N VAL A 93 -7.49 3.51 -13.10
CA VAL A 93 -7.09 2.29 -12.40
C VAL A 93 -7.00 2.60 -10.91
N LEU A 94 -7.68 1.80 -10.10
CA LEU A 94 -7.58 1.83 -8.65
C LEU A 94 -6.69 0.68 -8.18
N ALA A 95 -5.43 0.98 -7.85
CA ALA A 95 -4.53 0.01 -7.25
C ALA A 95 -4.77 -0.05 -5.73
N ILE A 96 -5.02 -1.25 -5.20
CA ILE A 96 -5.30 -1.47 -3.77
C ILE A 96 -4.46 -2.62 -3.20
N ASN A 97 -4.38 -2.68 -1.86
CA ASN A 97 -3.97 -3.88 -1.15
C ASN A 97 -5.19 -4.73 -0.80
N ASP A 98 -4.98 -6.04 -0.68
CA ASP A 98 -6.01 -7.02 -0.34
C ASP A 98 -6.37 -7.07 1.16
N ASP A 99 -5.66 -6.32 2.02
CA ASP A 99 -5.84 -6.26 3.48
C ASP A 99 -6.55 -4.98 3.96
N ALA A 100 -7.40 -4.45 3.11
CA ALA A 100 -8.19 -3.25 3.39
C ALA A 100 -9.69 -3.52 3.32
N VAL A 101 -10.48 -2.74 4.08
CA VAL A 101 -11.94 -2.67 3.98
C VAL A 101 -12.33 -1.25 3.60
N PHE A 102 -13.28 -1.13 2.70
CA PHE A 102 -13.67 0.09 2.05
C PHE A 102 -15.03 0.58 2.56
N ASP A 103 -15.11 1.88 2.85
CA ASP A 103 -16.39 2.56 3.08
C ASP A 103 -17.23 2.54 1.78
N GLU A 104 -18.54 2.41 1.90
CA GLU A 104 -19.43 2.32 0.73
C GLU A 104 -19.30 3.49 -0.24
N GLN A 105 -18.99 4.69 0.25
CA GLN A 105 -18.90 5.91 -0.54
C GLN A 105 -17.47 6.23 -1.02
N PHE A 106 -16.47 5.41 -0.64
CA PHE A 106 -15.05 5.77 -0.84
C PHE A 106 -14.71 6.02 -2.31
N LEU A 107 -15.17 5.12 -3.21
CA LEU A 107 -14.83 5.21 -4.63
C LEU A 107 -15.50 6.42 -5.31
N GLN A 108 -16.78 6.65 -5.00
CA GLN A 108 -17.50 7.84 -5.47
C GLN A 108 -16.77 9.12 -5.08
N ARG A 109 -16.30 9.22 -3.83
CA ARG A 109 -15.57 10.38 -3.34
C ARG A 109 -14.23 10.56 -4.05
N MET A 110 -13.49 9.47 -4.27
CA MET A 110 -12.22 9.53 -4.99
C MET A 110 -12.40 9.96 -6.45
N VAL A 111 -13.36 9.37 -7.15
CA VAL A 111 -13.68 9.73 -8.54
C VAL A 111 -14.16 11.18 -8.64
N ASN A 112 -15.09 11.60 -7.80
CA ASN A 112 -15.56 13.00 -7.76
C ASN A 112 -14.43 13.99 -7.46
N CYS A 113 -13.50 13.62 -6.58
CA CYS A 113 -12.30 14.42 -6.31
C CYS A 113 -11.41 14.53 -7.56
N ALA A 114 -11.18 13.42 -8.27
CA ALA A 114 -10.37 13.41 -9.50
C ALA A 114 -11.00 14.22 -10.62
N GLU A 115 -12.30 14.04 -10.86
CA GLU A 115 -13.06 14.78 -11.88
C GLU A 115 -13.11 16.31 -11.61
N SER A 116 -13.24 16.68 -10.32
CA SER A 116 -13.23 18.09 -9.90
C SER A 116 -11.83 18.72 -9.91
N ASN A 117 -10.78 17.92 -10.02
CA ASN A 117 -9.38 18.35 -10.02
C ASN A 117 -8.62 17.69 -11.18
N PRO A 118 -8.75 18.22 -12.39
CA PRO A 118 -8.07 17.65 -13.56
C PRO A 118 -6.56 17.46 -13.33
N LYS A 119 -6.01 16.41 -13.93
CA LYS A 119 -4.60 16.05 -13.81
C LYS A 119 -4.19 15.75 -12.36
N SER A 120 -5.04 15.02 -11.63
CA SER A 120 -4.76 14.58 -10.27
C SER A 120 -4.75 13.06 -10.14
N VAL A 121 -3.95 12.57 -9.21
CA VAL A 121 -3.94 11.21 -8.68
C VAL A 121 -4.47 11.31 -7.26
N VAL A 122 -5.43 10.46 -6.90
CA VAL A 122 -6.16 10.59 -5.65
C VAL A 122 -5.91 9.40 -4.73
N GLY A 123 -5.58 9.66 -3.47
CA GLY A 123 -5.54 8.69 -2.39
C GLY A 123 -6.67 8.93 -1.39
N PRO A 124 -7.13 7.88 -0.71
CA PRO A 124 -8.10 7.99 0.36
C PRO A 124 -7.44 8.36 1.70
N LEU A 125 -8.25 8.52 2.73
CA LEU A 125 -7.80 8.53 4.10
C LEU A 125 -7.68 7.10 4.62
N LEU A 126 -6.45 6.66 4.89
CA LEU A 126 -6.15 5.34 5.44
C LEU A 126 -6.28 5.39 6.96
N LEU A 127 -7.19 4.60 7.51
CA LEU A 127 -7.52 4.53 8.93
C LEU A 127 -7.15 3.17 9.51
N LEU A 128 -6.95 3.12 10.83
CA LEU A 128 -6.76 1.85 11.52
C LEU A 128 -8.10 1.12 11.67
N TRP A 129 -8.08 -0.17 11.38
CA TRP A 129 -9.26 -1.02 11.48
C TRP A 129 -9.89 -1.04 12.88
N ASP A 130 -9.07 -1.26 13.92
CA ASP A 130 -9.55 -1.39 15.29
C ASP A 130 -9.85 -0.05 15.96
N THR A 131 -9.28 1.03 15.45
CA THR A 131 -9.43 2.39 15.96
C THR A 131 -9.70 3.36 14.80
N PRO A 132 -10.90 3.34 14.20
CA PRO A 132 -11.20 4.00 12.91
C PRO A 132 -11.17 5.53 12.95
N HIS A 133 -10.91 6.13 14.10
CA HIS A 133 -10.61 7.56 14.23
C HIS A 133 -9.11 7.88 14.12
N GLN A 134 -8.24 6.87 14.22
CA GLN A 134 -6.80 7.04 14.07
C GLN A 134 -6.37 6.81 12.62
N VAL A 135 -5.47 7.66 12.17
CA VAL A 135 -4.92 7.56 10.82
C VAL A 135 -3.81 6.52 10.81
N PHE A 136 -3.97 5.53 9.95
CA PHE A 136 -2.94 4.52 9.71
C PHE A 136 -1.72 5.11 9.01
N GLN A 137 -1.95 5.75 7.86
CA GLN A 137 -0.92 6.43 7.10
C GLN A 137 -1.53 7.63 6.36
N VAL A 138 -0.78 8.71 6.30
CA VAL A 138 -1.13 9.91 5.54
C VAL A 138 0.11 10.43 4.84
N GLY A 139 -0.04 11.05 3.68
CA GLY A 139 1.00 11.50 2.77
C GLY A 139 2.33 11.88 3.43
N PRO A 140 3.39 11.10 3.22
CA PRO A 140 4.69 11.40 3.80
C PRO A 140 5.24 12.71 3.24
N LYS A 141 6.09 13.38 4.01
CA LYS A 141 6.77 14.62 3.62
C LYS A 141 8.26 14.41 3.59
N TRP A 142 8.94 15.01 2.61
CA TRP A 142 10.39 14.99 2.57
C TRP A 142 10.98 15.85 3.70
N ARG A 143 11.88 15.26 4.46
CA ARG A 143 12.63 15.94 5.53
C ARG A 143 14.10 15.54 5.50
N THR A 144 14.95 16.40 4.95
CA THR A 144 16.38 16.12 4.83
C THR A 144 17.04 15.83 6.18
N TRP A 145 16.69 16.59 7.22
CA TRP A 145 17.17 16.40 8.60
C TRP A 145 16.69 15.09 9.26
N TYR A 146 15.65 14.47 8.69
CA TYR A 146 15.12 13.18 9.16
C TYR A 146 15.78 11.98 8.44
N GLY A 147 16.42 12.22 7.31
CA GLY A 147 17.02 11.19 6.46
C GLY A 147 16.15 10.77 5.28
N GLY A 148 15.20 11.59 4.87
CA GLY A 148 14.32 11.37 3.74
C GLY A 148 12.83 11.51 4.06
N TRP A 149 12.01 10.61 3.55
CA TRP A 149 10.56 10.62 3.75
C TRP A 149 10.17 10.35 5.21
N GLN A 150 9.33 11.20 5.75
CA GLN A 150 8.79 11.11 7.12
C GLN A 150 7.27 11.06 7.07
N PHE A 151 6.69 10.05 7.70
CA PHE A 151 5.25 9.97 7.92
C PHE A 151 4.84 10.84 9.11
N PRO A 152 3.76 11.65 8.97
CA PRO A 152 3.15 12.32 10.11
C PRO A 152 2.71 11.31 11.15
N GLN A 153 3.06 11.53 12.41
CA GLN A 153 2.75 10.65 13.53
C GLN A 153 1.50 11.10 14.28
N LYS A 154 0.78 10.16 14.90
CA LYS A 154 -0.33 10.41 15.82
C LYS A 154 -1.43 11.31 15.23
N GLN A 155 -1.74 11.12 13.95
CA GLN A 155 -2.82 11.84 13.30
C GLN A 155 -4.17 11.16 13.57
N THR A 156 -5.22 11.95 13.67
CA THR A 156 -6.60 11.50 13.78
C THR A 156 -7.45 12.19 12.74
N ILE A 157 -8.66 11.69 12.52
CA ILE A 157 -9.61 12.31 11.57
C ILE A 157 -9.94 13.78 11.95
N TRP A 158 -9.73 14.17 13.20
CA TRP A 158 -9.97 15.54 13.68
C TRP A 158 -8.79 16.49 13.48
N THR A 159 -7.57 15.97 13.28
CA THR A 159 -6.34 16.76 13.08
C THR A 159 -6.02 17.01 11.62
N LEU A 160 -6.76 16.40 10.69
CA LEU A 160 -6.56 16.53 9.26
C LEU A 160 -7.53 17.54 8.60
N PRO A 161 -7.19 18.07 7.42
CA PRO A 161 -8.11 18.88 6.63
C PRO A 161 -9.43 18.14 6.33
N ARG A 162 -10.52 18.88 6.25
CA ARG A 162 -11.86 18.34 5.93
C ARG A 162 -12.12 18.29 4.41
N ASN A 163 -11.35 19.02 3.63
CA ASN A 163 -11.42 19.07 2.17
C ASN A 163 -10.20 18.41 1.57
N PRO A 164 -10.24 17.98 0.31
CA PRO A 164 -9.09 17.44 -0.40
C PRO A 164 -7.86 18.35 -0.32
N TRP A 165 -6.69 17.79 -0.09
CA TRP A 165 -5.46 18.57 0.00
C TRP A 165 -4.30 17.88 -0.71
N GLU A 166 -3.32 18.67 -1.13
CA GLU A 166 -2.12 18.19 -1.79
C GLU A 166 -1.12 17.57 -0.83
N VAL A 167 -0.50 16.49 -1.29
CA VAL A 167 0.58 15.79 -0.58
C VAL A 167 1.82 15.64 -1.46
N GLU A 168 2.95 15.34 -0.84
CA GLU A 168 4.20 15.14 -1.57
C GLU A 168 4.35 13.73 -2.18
N ALA A 169 3.69 12.74 -1.58
CA ALA A 169 3.58 11.37 -2.05
C ALA A 169 2.30 10.73 -1.50
N ILE A 170 1.75 9.75 -2.22
CA ILE A 170 0.62 8.93 -1.77
C ILE A 170 1.15 7.52 -1.47
N VAL A 171 0.62 6.90 -0.40
CA VAL A 171 0.95 5.52 0.00
C VAL A 171 0.18 4.54 -0.88
N GLY A 172 0.84 3.47 -1.32
CA GLY A 172 0.32 2.54 -2.31
C GLY A 172 -0.83 1.62 -1.88
N ASN A 173 -1.27 1.70 -0.61
CA ASN A 173 -2.37 0.85 -0.12
C ASN A 173 -3.69 1.04 -0.88
N CYS A 174 -3.94 2.24 -1.40
CA CYS A 174 -5.08 2.54 -2.25
C CYS A 174 -4.82 3.84 -3.03
N VAL A 175 -4.76 3.78 -4.35
CA VAL A 175 -4.46 4.94 -5.21
C VAL A 175 -5.29 4.87 -6.48
N LEU A 176 -6.09 5.91 -6.73
CA LEU A 176 -6.84 6.12 -7.97
C LEU A 176 -5.97 6.87 -8.96
N ILE A 177 -5.64 6.23 -10.07
CA ILE A 177 -4.69 6.71 -11.07
C ILE A 177 -5.39 6.89 -12.40
N PRO A 178 -5.43 8.11 -12.96
CA PRO A 178 -5.95 8.32 -14.33
C PRO A 178 -5.12 7.54 -15.34
N ILE A 179 -5.78 6.97 -16.35
CA ILE A 179 -5.09 6.18 -17.38
C ILE A 179 -4.00 7.00 -18.11
N GLU A 180 -4.20 8.31 -18.27
CA GLU A 180 -3.23 9.20 -18.91
C GLU A 180 -1.93 9.30 -18.10
N ALA A 181 -2.00 9.24 -16.75
CA ALA A 181 -0.81 9.23 -15.91
C ALA A 181 0.00 7.95 -16.13
N ILE A 182 -0.69 6.81 -16.26
CA ILE A 182 -0.05 5.53 -16.52
C ILE A 182 0.55 5.52 -17.94
N LYS A 183 -0.19 5.99 -18.95
CA LYS A 183 0.31 6.11 -20.33
C LYS A 183 1.53 7.02 -20.44
N GLN A 184 1.58 8.12 -19.65
CA GLN A 184 2.70 9.07 -19.65
C GLN A 184 3.96 8.52 -18.97
N LEU A 185 3.82 7.76 -17.88
CA LEU A 185 4.93 7.41 -16.97
C LEU A 185 5.34 5.94 -17.04
N GLY A 186 4.53 5.11 -17.66
CA GLY A 186 4.67 3.66 -17.62
C GLY A 186 4.36 3.09 -16.23
N LEU A 187 4.83 1.90 -15.98
CA LEU A 187 4.58 1.14 -14.76
C LEU A 187 5.56 1.50 -13.62
N MET A 188 5.34 0.90 -12.46
CA MET A 188 6.27 0.98 -11.33
C MET A 188 7.57 0.21 -11.59
N ASP A 189 8.69 0.66 -11.03
CA ASP A 189 9.99 -0.01 -11.16
C ASP A 189 10.08 -1.20 -10.19
N ALA A 190 9.50 -2.34 -10.59
CA ALA A 190 9.50 -3.56 -9.80
C ALA A 190 10.89 -4.18 -9.62
N LYS A 191 11.82 -3.94 -10.56
CA LYS A 191 13.19 -4.44 -10.47
C LYS A 191 13.94 -3.78 -9.32
N THR A 192 13.82 -2.46 -9.18
CA THR A 192 14.50 -1.72 -8.10
C THR A 192 13.73 -1.83 -6.79
N PHE A 193 12.41 -1.73 -6.82
CA PHE A 193 11.55 -1.64 -5.64
C PHE A 193 10.46 -2.72 -5.62
N PRO A 194 10.80 -4.01 -5.39
CA PRO A 194 9.80 -5.09 -5.43
C PRO A 194 8.69 -4.95 -4.38
N HIS A 195 8.94 -4.26 -3.25
CA HIS A 195 7.98 -4.13 -2.14
C HIS A 195 7.33 -2.76 -1.98
N TYR A 196 7.88 -1.70 -2.57
CA TYR A 196 7.44 -0.32 -2.34
C TYR A 196 7.68 0.56 -3.58
N GLY A 197 7.29 0.06 -4.75
CA GLY A 197 7.36 0.81 -6.01
C GLY A 197 6.50 2.07 -6.02
N ASP A 198 5.43 2.10 -5.23
CA ASP A 198 4.55 3.24 -5.00
C ASP A 198 5.30 4.48 -4.46
N ALA A 199 6.29 4.28 -3.59
CA ALA A 199 7.09 5.36 -3.00
C ALA A 199 7.92 6.14 -4.04
N ASP A 200 8.35 5.49 -5.12
CA ASP A 200 8.97 6.14 -6.28
C ASP A 200 7.91 6.64 -7.28
N TYR A 201 6.89 5.84 -7.52
CA TYR A 201 5.93 6.06 -8.60
C TYR A 201 5.08 7.30 -8.41
N THR A 202 4.50 7.50 -7.22
CA THR A 202 3.68 8.68 -6.94
C THR A 202 4.50 9.97 -6.98
N VAL A 203 5.77 9.93 -6.53
CA VAL A 203 6.68 11.07 -6.65
C VAL A 203 7.06 11.37 -8.12
N ARG A 204 7.24 10.33 -8.96
CA ARG A 204 7.44 10.51 -10.41
C ARG A 204 6.21 11.16 -11.07
N MET A 205 5.00 10.76 -10.68
CA MET A 205 3.75 11.39 -11.16
C MET A 205 3.74 12.87 -10.80
N ARG A 206 4.03 13.23 -9.55
CA ARG A 206 4.09 14.62 -9.12
C ARG A 206 5.11 15.44 -9.93
N ARG A 207 6.29 14.87 -10.21
CA ARG A 207 7.32 15.53 -11.03
C ARG A 207 6.94 15.70 -12.49
N ALA A 208 6.08 14.83 -13.00
CA ALA A 208 5.48 14.94 -14.33
C ALA A 208 4.30 15.93 -14.39
N GLY A 209 4.03 16.61 -13.26
CA GLY A 209 3.02 17.66 -13.16
C GLY A 209 1.63 17.16 -12.79
N TRP A 210 1.48 15.94 -12.28
CA TRP A 210 0.25 15.45 -11.68
C TRP A 210 0.13 15.94 -10.23
N ARG A 211 -1.06 16.42 -9.88
CA ARG A 211 -1.36 16.76 -8.47
C ARG A 211 -1.59 15.46 -7.69
N LEU A 212 -1.04 15.37 -6.50
CA LEU A 212 -1.31 14.26 -5.59
C LEU A 212 -2.25 14.74 -4.50
N LEU A 213 -3.48 14.25 -4.51
CA LEU A 213 -4.54 14.68 -3.59
C LEU A 213 -4.88 13.56 -2.63
N LEU A 214 -5.16 13.91 -1.37
CA LEU A 214 -5.85 13.04 -0.43
C LEU A 214 -7.28 13.53 -0.24
N GLU A 215 -8.24 12.61 -0.41
CA GLU A 215 -9.67 12.86 -0.22
C GLU A 215 -10.09 12.32 1.17
N PRO A 216 -10.33 13.21 2.16
CA PRO A 216 -10.60 12.78 3.53
C PRO A 216 -11.96 12.10 3.71
N GLY A 217 -12.88 12.30 2.80
CA GLY A 217 -14.18 11.65 2.80
C GLY A 217 -14.13 10.21 2.26
N ALA A 218 -13.13 9.87 1.47
CA ALA A 218 -12.88 8.50 1.02
C ALA A 218 -12.13 7.74 2.12
N ARG A 219 -12.80 6.83 2.81
CA ARG A 219 -12.24 6.11 3.97
C ARG A 219 -11.93 4.67 3.64
N VAL A 220 -10.72 4.26 4.00
CA VAL A 220 -10.23 2.90 3.84
C VAL A 220 -9.63 2.44 5.16
N PHE A 221 -10.05 1.28 5.65
CA PHE A 221 -9.64 0.73 6.92
C PHE A 221 -8.61 -0.37 6.69
N CYS A 222 -7.40 -0.16 7.21
CA CYS A 222 -6.25 -1.04 7.02
C CYS A 222 -5.88 -1.73 8.33
N GLN A 223 -5.51 -3.01 8.24
CA GLN A 223 -4.81 -3.68 9.33
C GLN A 223 -3.32 -3.33 9.26
N PRO A 224 -2.68 -2.92 10.36
CA PRO A 224 -1.24 -2.78 10.39
C PRO A 224 -0.58 -4.14 10.13
N ASN A 225 0.32 -4.21 9.18
CA ASN A 225 1.15 -5.39 9.01
C ASN A 225 2.00 -5.61 10.26
N VAL A 226 2.29 -6.89 10.58
CA VAL A 226 3.25 -7.21 11.63
C VAL A 226 4.57 -6.50 11.32
N PRO A 227 5.06 -5.63 12.22
CA PRO A 227 6.27 -4.89 11.94
C PRO A 227 7.45 -5.84 11.72
N PRO A 228 8.32 -5.56 10.76
CA PRO A 228 9.51 -6.36 10.53
C PRO A 228 10.36 -6.40 11.82
N PRO A 229 11.12 -7.49 12.07
CA PRO A 229 11.89 -7.65 13.28
C PRO A 229 12.81 -6.43 13.50
N THR A 230 12.80 -5.91 14.72
CA THR A 230 13.58 -4.73 15.08
C THR A 230 15.07 -4.98 14.83
N LEU A 231 15.71 -4.18 14.00
CA LEU A 231 17.11 -4.36 13.60
C LEU A 231 18.08 -4.46 14.79
N SER A 232 17.76 -3.79 15.91
CA SER A 232 18.56 -3.85 17.15
C SER A 232 18.56 -5.22 17.81
N ARG A 233 17.63 -6.12 17.47
CA ARG A 233 17.58 -7.51 18.00
C ARG A 233 18.23 -8.51 17.06
N LEU A 234 18.74 -8.08 15.91
CA LEU A 234 19.39 -8.95 14.95
C LEU A 234 20.88 -9.12 15.30
N SER A 235 21.42 -10.33 15.08
CA SER A 235 22.88 -10.53 15.10
C SER A 235 23.54 -9.72 13.98
N LEU A 236 24.82 -9.34 14.15
CA LEU A 236 25.58 -8.56 13.15
C LEU A 236 25.52 -9.19 11.75
N LYS A 237 25.60 -10.55 11.67
CA LYS A 237 25.49 -11.26 10.40
C LYS A 237 24.11 -11.10 9.74
N ARG A 238 23.01 -11.16 10.51
CA ARG A 238 21.66 -10.93 10.00
C ARG A 238 21.45 -9.48 9.64
N LEU A 239 21.96 -8.56 10.45
CA LEU A 239 21.88 -7.14 10.19
C LEU A 239 22.61 -6.78 8.88
N SER A 240 23.85 -7.25 8.68
CA SER A 240 24.58 -7.01 7.43
C SER A 240 23.87 -7.60 6.22
N ASN A 241 23.29 -8.78 6.36
CA ASN A 241 22.51 -9.38 5.28
C ASN A 241 21.29 -8.51 4.90
N HIS A 242 20.52 -8.06 5.87
CA HIS A 242 19.36 -7.20 5.61
C HIS A 242 19.72 -5.83 5.00
N LEU A 243 20.85 -5.27 5.41
CA LEU A 243 21.27 -3.93 4.96
C LEU A 243 21.97 -3.93 3.60
N LEU A 244 22.79 -4.95 3.32
CA LEU A 244 23.73 -4.93 2.20
C LEU A 244 23.46 -5.99 1.13
N PHE A 245 23.06 -7.20 1.52
CA PHE A 245 23.04 -8.35 0.60
C PHE A 245 21.65 -8.82 0.22
N ASN A 246 20.64 -8.62 1.06
CA ASN A 246 19.29 -9.03 0.74
C ASN A 246 18.59 -7.97 -0.13
N GLU A 247 18.54 -8.19 -1.41
CA GLU A 247 17.87 -7.30 -2.36
C GLU A 247 16.36 -7.16 -2.10
N ARG A 248 15.75 -8.13 -1.43
CA ARG A 248 14.34 -8.13 -1.06
C ARG A 248 14.06 -7.44 0.29
N SER A 249 15.12 -7.01 1.00
CA SER A 249 14.96 -6.34 2.29
C SER A 249 14.40 -4.93 2.14
N PRO A 250 13.36 -4.57 2.90
CA PRO A 250 12.89 -3.19 2.98
C PRO A 250 13.92 -2.25 3.62
N HIS A 251 14.94 -2.80 4.30
CA HIS A 251 16.02 -2.07 4.94
C HIS A 251 17.28 -1.93 4.07
N SER A 252 17.26 -2.41 2.83
CA SER A 252 18.42 -2.34 1.93
C SER A 252 18.92 -0.90 1.76
N LEU A 253 20.19 -0.67 2.10
CA LEU A 253 20.85 0.64 1.99
C LEU A 253 20.91 1.12 0.54
N SER A 254 21.19 0.23 -0.40
CA SER A 254 21.24 0.54 -1.82
C SER A 254 19.89 1.05 -2.33
N LYS A 255 18.79 0.36 -1.99
CA LYS A 255 17.44 0.77 -2.38
C LYS A 255 17.03 2.08 -1.71
N ARG A 256 17.38 2.25 -0.43
CA ARG A 256 17.15 3.51 0.29
C ARG A 256 17.92 4.67 -0.35
N TRP A 257 19.18 4.44 -0.74
CA TRP A 257 19.94 5.42 -1.50
C TRP A 257 19.28 5.77 -2.83
N ILE A 258 18.90 4.76 -3.62
CA ILE A 258 18.26 4.96 -4.92
C ILE A 258 16.93 5.72 -4.76
N LEU A 259 16.11 5.36 -3.76
CA LEU A 259 14.86 6.05 -3.49
C LEU A 259 15.12 7.53 -3.14
N ASN A 260 16.02 7.81 -2.20
CA ASN A 260 16.37 9.18 -1.85
C ASN A 260 16.87 9.95 -3.08
N TRP A 261 17.76 9.33 -3.88
CA TRP A 261 18.32 9.94 -5.08
C TRP A 261 17.28 10.31 -6.12
N ARG A 262 16.28 9.44 -6.30
CA ARG A 262 15.20 9.64 -7.26
C ARG A 262 14.12 10.60 -6.77
N THR A 263 13.86 10.64 -5.46
CA THR A 263 12.66 11.31 -4.92
C THR A 263 12.94 12.59 -4.16
N ALA A 264 14.19 12.86 -3.73
CA ALA A 264 14.58 14.09 -3.04
C ALA A 264 14.40 15.33 -3.93
N PRO A 265 14.16 16.51 -3.34
CA PRO A 265 14.06 17.78 -4.10
C PRO A 265 15.31 18.11 -4.92
N SER A 266 16.48 17.68 -4.46
CA SER A 266 17.74 17.78 -5.21
C SER A 266 18.69 16.65 -4.85
N ARG A 267 19.70 16.40 -5.73
CA ARG A 267 20.72 15.36 -5.49
C ARG A 267 21.56 15.65 -4.25
N LEU A 268 21.87 16.94 -3.99
CA LEU A 268 22.58 17.35 -2.78
C LEU A 268 21.76 16.98 -1.52
N LEU A 269 20.46 17.30 -1.50
CA LEU A 269 19.59 16.97 -0.38
C LEU A 269 19.40 15.45 -0.22
N ALA A 270 19.43 14.67 -1.31
CA ALA A 270 19.44 13.22 -1.25
C ALA A 270 20.67 12.69 -0.51
N THR A 271 21.85 13.21 -0.86
CA THR A 271 23.13 12.82 -0.23
C THR A 271 23.15 13.18 1.25
N VAL A 272 22.76 14.40 1.60
CA VAL A 272 22.69 14.86 3.01
C VAL A 272 21.69 14.01 3.80
N ALA A 273 20.49 13.79 3.26
CA ALA A 273 19.48 12.96 3.90
C ALA A 273 19.97 11.51 4.13
N PHE A 274 20.69 10.94 3.16
CA PHE A 274 21.24 9.60 3.33
C PHE A 274 22.32 9.55 4.40
N GLY A 275 23.20 10.56 4.49
CA GLY A 275 24.17 10.71 5.59
C GLY A 275 23.49 10.79 6.96
N VAL A 276 22.43 11.61 7.08
CA VAL A 276 21.61 11.70 8.30
C VAL A 276 20.97 10.34 8.64
N PHE A 277 20.44 9.65 7.64
CA PHE A 277 19.87 8.31 7.84
C PHE A 277 20.92 7.31 8.37
N LEU A 278 22.13 7.28 7.79
CA LEU A 278 23.21 6.41 8.24
C LEU A 278 23.66 6.74 9.66
N THR A 279 23.79 8.04 10.02
CA THR A 279 24.11 8.48 11.38
C THR A 279 23.07 7.99 12.37
N ARG A 280 21.80 8.18 12.08
CA ARG A 280 20.69 7.69 12.94
C ARG A 280 20.68 6.17 13.08
N LEU A 281 20.97 5.45 11.98
CA LEU A 281 21.10 3.99 11.99
C LEU A 281 22.25 3.56 12.92
N GLY A 282 23.40 4.21 12.83
CA GLY A 282 24.56 3.95 13.69
C GLY A 282 24.26 4.22 15.17
N LEU A 283 23.68 5.38 15.49
CA LEU A 283 23.30 5.73 16.86
C LEU A 283 22.29 4.72 17.45
N LYS A 284 21.34 4.24 16.63
CA LYS A 284 20.41 3.21 17.07
C LYS A 284 21.09 1.86 17.30
N ALA A 285 22.02 1.48 16.45
CA ALA A 285 22.77 0.23 16.59
C ALA A 285 23.56 0.15 17.90
N ILE A 286 24.03 1.30 18.41
CA ILE A 286 24.75 1.41 19.70
C ILE A 286 23.84 1.80 20.88
N GLY A 287 22.51 1.81 20.69
CA GLY A 287 21.54 2.06 21.75
C GLY A 287 21.40 3.53 22.20
N LEU A 288 22.03 4.49 21.49
CA LEU A 288 21.95 5.92 21.81
C LEU A 288 20.77 6.65 21.18
N ALA A 289 20.01 6.00 20.29
CA ALA A 289 18.81 6.58 19.69
C ALA A 289 17.61 5.62 19.91
N GLY A 290 16.47 6.19 20.33
CA GLY A 290 15.20 5.47 20.43
C GLY A 290 14.55 5.24 19.06
N GLY A 291 13.51 4.39 19.03
CA GLY A 291 12.61 4.00 17.94
C GLY A 291 13.03 4.22 16.47
N TRP A 292 12.66 3.31 15.56
CA TRP A 292 12.78 3.58 14.13
C TRP A 292 11.80 4.67 13.71
N PRO A 293 12.14 5.46 12.69
CA PRO A 293 11.26 6.50 12.16
C PRO A 293 9.88 6.01 11.70
N ASN A 294 9.75 4.73 11.42
CA ASN A 294 8.52 4.07 10.99
C ASN A 294 8.03 3.02 11.98
N ASP A 295 8.59 2.97 13.22
CA ASP A 295 7.99 2.17 14.27
C ASP A 295 6.62 2.78 14.55
N LEU A 296 5.55 2.06 14.25
CA LEU A 296 4.24 2.36 14.82
C LEU A 296 4.41 2.41 16.34
N PRO A 297 3.80 3.36 17.06
CA PRO A 297 3.81 3.35 18.52
C PRO A 297 3.40 1.96 19.01
N GLU A 298 4.07 1.43 20.04
CA GLU A 298 3.71 0.13 20.62
C GLU A 298 2.23 0.02 20.99
N GLU A 299 1.60 1.15 21.29
CA GLU A 299 0.17 1.28 21.58
C GLU A 299 -0.75 1.07 20.35
N THR A 300 -0.21 1.07 19.12
CA THR A 300 -0.96 0.77 17.90
C THR A 300 -0.83 -0.68 17.47
N LEU A 301 0.03 -1.45 18.13
CA LEU A 301 0.10 -2.89 17.93
C LEU A 301 -1.09 -3.52 18.65
N ILE A 302 -1.96 -4.18 17.88
CA ILE A 302 -2.97 -5.06 18.45
C ILE A 302 -2.24 -6.04 19.38
N PRO A 303 -2.64 -6.21 20.65
CA PRO A 303 -2.07 -7.24 21.49
C PRO A 303 -2.27 -8.58 20.74
N GLN A 304 -1.21 -9.14 20.21
CA GLN A 304 -1.26 -10.53 19.76
C GLN A 304 -1.80 -11.32 20.95
N ALA A 305 -2.87 -12.08 20.73
CA ALA A 305 -3.33 -13.03 21.71
C ALA A 305 -2.09 -13.80 22.15
N ARG A 306 -1.70 -13.66 23.42
CA ARG A 306 -0.59 -14.39 23.99
C ARG A 306 -0.89 -15.86 23.74
N GLU A 307 -0.21 -16.47 22.76
CA GLU A 307 -0.08 -17.91 22.73
C GLU A 307 0.50 -18.28 24.07
N LYS A 308 -0.36 -18.81 24.93
CA LYS A 308 0.06 -19.48 26.16
C LYS A 308 0.92 -20.67 25.72
N ASN A 309 2.23 -20.49 25.72
CA ASN A 309 3.14 -21.59 25.75
C ASN A 309 2.86 -22.40 27.03
N GLY A 310 2.37 -23.60 26.85
CA GLY A 310 2.28 -24.60 27.91
C GLY A 310 0.88 -25.15 28.13
N ALA A 311 0.49 -26.13 27.34
CA ALA A 311 -0.11 -27.40 27.77
C ALA A 311 -0.58 -28.16 26.54
N ASN A 312 0.00 -29.34 26.36
CA ASN A 312 -0.52 -30.41 25.51
C ASN A 312 -2.03 -30.59 25.78
N HIS A 313 -2.85 -30.27 24.79
CA HIS A 313 -4.13 -30.90 24.62
C HIS A 313 -4.42 -30.99 23.12
N GLU A 314 -4.41 -32.22 22.65
CA GLU A 314 -5.04 -32.62 21.39
C GLU A 314 -6.44 -32.01 21.31
N ARG A 315 -6.66 -31.03 20.45
CA ARG A 315 -7.98 -30.71 19.92
C ARG A 315 -7.98 -31.03 18.44
N LYS A 316 -8.56 -32.16 18.14
CA LYS A 316 -9.16 -32.47 16.85
C LYS A 316 -10.28 -31.46 16.62
N GLY A 317 -10.30 -30.84 15.47
CA GLY A 317 -11.52 -30.45 14.84
C GLY A 317 -11.76 -28.95 14.68
N ASN A 318 -11.84 -28.56 13.42
CA ASN A 318 -12.55 -27.43 12.83
C ASN A 318 -11.92 -26.02 12.95
N ASP A 319 -10.81 -25.84 12.26
CA ASP A 319 -10.57 -24.58 11.58
C ASP A 319 -11.38 -24.57 10.27
N PRO A 320 -12.06 -23.47 9.92
CA PRO A 320 -12.68 -23.34 8.61
C PRO A 320 -11.57 -23.10 7.58
N VAL A 321 -11.00 -24.18 7.09
CA VAL A 321 -10.18 -24.19 5.89
C VAL A 321 -11.06 -23.72 4.74
N CYS A 322 -10.54 -22.87 3.86
CA CYS A 322 -11.06 -22.70 2.50
C CYS A 322 -10.97 -24.06 1.78
N ASN A 323 -11.85 -24.99 2.09
CA ASN A 323 -11.96 -26.25 1.35
C ASN A 323 -12.92 -26.03 0.21
N ALA A 324 -12.40 -26.21 -1.00
CA ALA A 324 -13.19 -26.42 -2.19
C ALA A 324 -13.91 -27.77 -2.03
N ASP A 325 -15.23 -27.74 -1.86
CA ASP A 325 -16.19 -28.75 -2.23
C ASP A 325 -17.24 -28.10 -3.12
#